data_296732a9f478d19dbb8f7d206314a809
#
_entry.id   296732a9f478d19dbb8f7d206314a809
#
_cell.length_a   1.000
_cell.length_b   1.000
_cell.length_c   1.000
_cell.angle_alpha   90.00
_cell.angle_beta   90.00
_cell.angle_gamma   90.00
#
_symmetry.space_group_name_H-M   'P 1'
#
loop_
_entity.id
_entity.type
_entity.pdbx_description
1 polymer ?
#
loop_
_entity_poly.entity_id
_entity_poly.type
_entity_poly.pdbx_seq_one_letter_code
_entity_poly.pdbx_strand_id
1 'polypeptide(L)'
;MKNTTLCYITRGDQVLMLHRVKKKNDINKDKWIGIGGKFENDESPDECLLREAREETGLTLTRWQCRGVVTFLTENPGDGEFMYLFTADGFEGELKECDEGDLQWVDRAFLDQLPKWEGDQIFLDLLWKNAPFFLLKLRYDHDKLVEAVLNGERIR
;
A
#
# COMPACT_ATOMS: atom_id res chain seq x y z
N MET A 1 9.85 -6.34 13.56
CA MET A 1 8.69 -6.06 12.66
C MET A 1 8.25 -4.62 12.83
N LYS A 2 8.12 -3.90 11.72
CA LYS A 2 7.61 -2.53 11.72
C LYS A 2 6.10 -2.56 11.53
N ASN A 3 5.44 -1.49 11.95
CA ASN A 3 4.03 -1.27 11.63
C ASN A 3 3.94 -0.14 10.60
N THR A 4 3.22 -0.40 9.52
CA THR A 4 3.06 0.56 8.43
C THR A 4 1.61 0.62 7.99
N THR A 5 1.26 1.64 7.23
CA THR A 5 0.00 1.71 6.50
C THR A 5 0.26 1.72 5.01
N LEU A 6 -0.72 1.21 4.27
CA LEU A 6 -0.75 1.34 2.82
C LEU A 6 -2.20 1.61 2.42
N CYS A 7 -2.42 2.64 1.63
CA CYS A 7 -3.76 3.06 1.23
C CYS A 7 -3.86 3.26 -0.27
N TYR A 8 -4.94 2.74 -0.84
CA TYR A 8 -5.31 3.03 -2.22
C TYR A 8 -6.48 4.01 -2.20
N ILE A 9 -6.19 5.25 -2.58
CA ILE A 9 -7.19 6.33 -2.66
C ILE A 9 -7.84 6.25 -4.03
N THR A 10 -9.16 6.17 -4.07
CA THR A 10 -9.91 6.00 -5.32
C THR A 10 -10.78 7.22 -5.64
N ARG A 11 -10.94 7.47 -6.92
CA ARG A 11 -11.82 8.48 -7.48
C ARG A 11 -12.47 7.89 -8.74
N GLY A 12 -13.71 7.39 -8.61
CA GLY A 12 -14.33 6.63 -9.68
C GLY A 12 -13.51 5.38 -10.00
N ASP A 13 -13.15 5.19 -11.26
CA ASP A 13 -12.34 4.06 -11.70
C ASP A 13 -10.84 4.32 -11.63
N GLN A 14 -10.43 5.44 -11.03
CA GLN A 14 -9.03 5.80 -10.91
C GLN A 14 -8.52 5.57 -9.50
N VAL A 15 -7.24 5.23 -9.40
CA VAL A 15 -6.53 4.99 -8.15
C VAL A 15 -5.31 5.90 -8.11
N LEU A 16 -5.09 6.56 -6.98
CA LEU A 16 -3.91 7.39 -6.80
C LEU A 16 -2.70 6.52 -6.51
N MET A 17 -1.75 6.54 -7.41
CA MET A 17 -0.53 5.74 -7.29
C MET A 17 0.70 6.64 -7.18
N LEU A 18 1.67 6.17 -6.42
CA LEU A 18 2.97 6.81 -6.28
C LEU A 18 4.00 6.01 -7.07
N HIS A 19 4.61 6.64 -8.07
CA HIS A 19 5.71 6.06 -8.81
C HIS A 19 7.02 6.47 -8.13
N ARG A 20 7.71 5.51 -7.53
CA ARG A 20 8.89 5.74 -6.68
C ARG A 20 10.13 6.01 -7.53
N VAL A 21 10.34 7.26 -7.93
CA VAL A 21 11.43 7.63 -8.85
C VAL A 21 12.38 8.69 -8.30
N LYS A 22 12.11 9.25 -7.11
CA LYS A 22 12.89 10.40 -6.59
C LYS A 22 14.00 10.04 -5.63
N LYS A 23 13.99 8.84 -5.03
CA LYS A 23 15.04 8.39 -4.09
C LYS A 23 15.92 7.33 -4.72
N LYS A 24 17.26 7.51 -4.63
CA LYS A 24 18.23 6.61 -5.29
C LYS A 24 18.33 5.23 -4.65
N ASN A 25 18.28 5.15 -3.32
CA ASN A 25 18.47 3.91 -2.56
C ASN A 25 17.15 3.37 -2.01
N ASP A 26 16.08 3.54 -2.76
CA ASP A 26 14.76 3.12 -2.37
C ASP A 26 14.53 1.67 -2.78
N ILE A 27 14.15 0.80 -1.84
CA ILE A 27 13.78 -0.59 -2.13
C ILE A 27 12.60 -0.66 -3.11
N ASN A 28 11.75 0.36 -3.11
CA ASN A 28 10.60 0.47 -4.02
C ASN A 28 10.92 1.19 -5.32
N LYS A 29 12.20 1.44 -5.60
CA LYS A 29 12.61 2.24 -6.77
C LYS A 29 11.97 1.70 -8.06
N ASP A 30 11.44 2.61 -8.85
CA ASP A 30 10.74 2.37 -10.11
C ASP A 30 9.42 1.56 -9.96
N LYS A 31 9.01 1.24 -8.74
CA LYS A 31 7.73 0.56 -8.51
C LYS A 31 6.61 1.56 -8.27
N TRP A 32 5.41 1.14 -8.62
CA TRP A 32 4.19 1.88 -8.34
C TRP A 32 3.54 1.29 -7.11
N ILE A 33 3.30 2.13 -6.11
CA ILE A 33 2.71 1.70 -4.84
C ILE A 33 1.56 2.63 -4.44
N GLY A 34 0.80 2.23 -3.43
CA GLY A 34 -0.18 3.09 -2.78
C GLY A 34 0.49 4.11 -1.87
N ILE A 35 -0.31 4.80 -1.09
CA ILE A 35 0.12 5.86 -0.18
C ILE A 35 0.25 5.29 1.22
N GLY A 36 1.31 5.59 1.92
CA GLY A 36 1.46 5.13 3.30
C GLY A 36 2.87 5.29 3.83
N GLY A 37 3.11 4.78 5.02
CA GLY A 37 4.39 4.86 5.66
C GLY A 37 4.37 4.25 7.05
N LYS A 38 5.45 4.48 7.79
CA LYS A 38 5.63 3.92 9.13
C LYS A 38 4.83 4.68 10.17
N PHE A 39 4.35 3.95 11.17
CA PHE A 39 3.75 4.56 12.35
C PHE A 39 4.77 5.43 13.07
N GLU A 40 4.33 6.56 13.58
CA GLU A 40 5.04 7.31 14.59
C GLU A 40 4.64 6.79 15.98
N ASN A 41 5.35 7.22 17.02
CA ASN A 41 5.05 6.77 18.37
C ASN A 41 3.61 7.09 18.76
N ASP A 42 2.94 6.10 19.32
CA ASP A 42 1.58 6.23 19.86
C ASP A 42 0.50 6.53 18.81
N GLU A 43 0.79 6.29 17.52
CA GLU A 43 -0.22 6.39 16.48
C GLU A 43 -1.05 5.11 16.37
N SER A 44 -2.36 5.28 16.20
CA SER A 44 -3.22 4.18 15.72
C SER A 44 -3.05 4.02 14.20
N PRO A 45 -3.49 2.89 13.63
CA PRO A 45 -3.39 2.70 12.17
C PRO A 45 -4.07 3.80 11.36
N ASP A 46 -5.23 4.26 11.76
CA ASP A 46 -5.95 5.33 11.04
C ASP A 46 -5.30 6.71 11.24
N GLU A 47 -4.71 6.98 12.40
CA GLU A 47 -3.94 8.20 12.61
C GLU A 47 -2.72 8.24 11.68
N CYS A 48 -2.01 7.12 11.56
CA CYS A 48 -0.89 7.00 10.61
C CYS A 48 -1.36 7.22 9.17
N LEU A 49 -2.47 6.59 8.79
CA LEU A 49 -3.06 6.75 7.47
C LEU A 49 -3.32 8.22 7.15
N LEU A 50 -4.01 8.91 8.03
CA LEU A 50 -4.40 10.31 7.79
C LEU A 50 -3.20 11.22 7.68
N ARG A 51 -2.21 11.02 8.55
CA ARG A 51 -0.97 11.81 8.55
C ARG A 51 -0.17 11.57 7.27
N GLU A 52 0.05 10.31 6.90
CA GLU A 52 0.83 9.95 5.71
C GLU A 52 0.15 10.44 4.43
N ALA A 53 -1.17 10.29 4.32
CA ALA A 53 -1.90 10.78 3.17
C ALA A 53 -1.71 12.29 3.01
N ARG A 54 -1.79 13.03 4.10
CA ARG A 54 -1.63 14.48 4.08
C ARG A 54 -0.21 14.90 3.75
N GLU A 55 0.78 14.24 4.33
CA GLU A 55 2.20 14.54 4.09
C GLU A 55 2.61 14.22 2.65
N GLU A 56 2.18 13.07 2.13
CA GLU A 56 2.59 12.63 0.80
C GLU A 56 1.78 13.26 -0.33
N THR A 57 0.49 13.47 -0.12
CA THR A 57 -0.41 13.87 -1.21
C THR A 57 -1.02 15.26 -1.06
N GLY A 58 -1.06 15.81 0.16
CA GLY A 58 -1.78 17.04 0.46
C GLY A 58 -3.28 16.82 0.69
N LEU A 59 -3.77 15.60 0.52
CA LEU A 59 -5.19 15.31 0.68
C LEU A 59 -5.54 15.01 2.12
N THR A 60 -6.73 15.48 2.55
CA THR A 60 -7.34 15.10 3.82
C THR A 60 -8.40 14.06 3.53
N LEU A 61 -8.18 12.83 3.99
CA LEU A 61 -9.14 11.75 3.78
C LEU A 61 -10.37 11.97 4.67
N THR A 62 -11.55 11.78 4.11
CA THR A 62 -12.83 11.95 4.81
C THR A 62 -13.61 10.65 4.93
N ARG A 63 -13.28 9.64 4.12
CA ARG A 63 -13.90 8.33 4.17
C ARG A 63 -12.88 7.25 3.82
N TRP A 64 -12.65 6.34 4.74
CA TRP A 64 -11.69 5.25 4.56
C TRP A 64 -12.19 3.99 5.25
N GLN A 65 -11.60 2.86 4.87
CA GLN A 65 -11.92 1.57 5.45
C GLN A 65 -10.64 0.72 5.54
N CYS A 66 -10.43 0.09 6.70
CA CYS A 66 -9.36 -0.91 6.83
C CYS A 66 -9.82 -2.21 6.18
N ARG A 67 -9.06 -2.70 5.21
CA ARG A 67 -9.45 -3.85 4.41
C ARG A 67 -8.76 -5.14 4.86
N GLY A 68 -7.65 -5.03 5.54
CA GLY A 68 -6.91 -6.19 6.03
C GLY A 68 -5.56 -5.81 6.60
N VAL A 69 -4.81 -6.83 7.01
CA VAL A 69 -3.42 -6.66 7.43
C VAL A 69 -2.56 -7.58 6.57
N VAL A 70 -1.54 -7.01 5.96
CA VAL A 70 -0.58 -7.74 5.14
C VAL A 70 0.71 -7.89 5.93
N THR A 71 1.10 -9.12 6.21
CA THR A 71 2.39 -9.42 6.85
C THR A 71 3.42 -9.59 5.76
N PHE A 72 4.33 -8.65 5.66
CA PHE A 72 5.38 -8.65 4.65
C PHE A 72 6.68 -9.15 5.30
N LEU A 73 7.19 -10.28 4.83
CA LEU A 73 8.40 -10.90 5.37
C LEU A 73 9.50 -10.91 4.32
N THR A 74 10.73 -10.76 4.81
CA THR A 74 11.93 -10.83 3.97
C THR A 74 12.72 -12.10 4.30
N GLU A 75 13.83 -12.32 3.62
CA GLU A 75 14.76 -13.41 3.91
C GLU A 75 15.44 -13.24 5.27
N ASN A 76 15.41 -12.05 5.85
CA ASN A 76 16.00 -11.76 7.16
C ASN A 76 14.94 -11.84 8.24
N PRO A 77 15.01 -12.81 9.17
CA PRO A 77 14.00 -12.93 10.23
C PRO A 77 13.85 -11.64 11.05
N GLY A 78 12.61 -11.24 11.30
CA GLY A 78 12.30 -10.05 12.08
C GLY A 78 12.39 -8.74 11.32
N ASP A 79 12.87 -8.76 10.09
CA ASP A 79 13.08 -7.58 9.25
C ASP A 79 11.92 -7.43 8.26
N GLY A 80 10.72 -7.49 8.75
CA GLY A 80 9.51 -7.33 7.94
C GLY A 80 8.59 -6.27 8.52
N GLU A 81 7.35 -6.31 8.07
CA GLU A 81 6.37 -5.31 8.52
C GLU A 81 4.96 -5.87 8.52
N PHE A 82 4.14 -5.27 9.37
CA PHE A 82 2.70 -5.43 9.32
C PHE A 82 2.14 -4.19 8.65
N MET A 83 1.62 -4.35 7.44
CA MET A 83 0.98 -3.27 6.70
C MET A 83 -0.53 -3.31 6.92
N TYR A 84 -1.03 -2.24 7.52
CA TYR A 84 -2.48 -2.06 7.65
C TYR A 84 -2.98 -1.49 6.34
N LEU A 85 -3.76 -2.29 5.62
CA LEU A 85 -4.21 -1.99 4.26
C LEU A 85 -5.56 -1.29 4.28
N PHE A 86 -5.60 -0.11 3.68
CA PHE A 86 -6.79 0.73 3.62
C PHE A 86 -7.19 1.03 2.18
N THR A 87 -8.48 1.30 2.00
CA THR A 87 -8.96 2.03 0.83
C THR A 87 -9.64 3.30 1.29
N ALA A 88 -9.59 4.35 0.49
CA ALA A 88 -10.25 5.62 0.79
C ALA A 88 -10.90 6.13 -0.48
N ASP A 89 -12.17 6.52 -0.39
CA ASP A 89 -12.94 7.04 -1.53
C ASP A 89 -13.56 8.41 -1.26
N GLY A 90 -13.20 9.04 -0.15
CA GLY A 90 -13.59 10.40 0.18
C GLY A 90 -12.39 11.21 0.62
N PHE A 91 -12.20 12.38 0.04
CA PHE A 91 -11.09 13.24 0.38
C PHE A 91 -11.40 14.69 0.01
N GLU A 92 -10.63 15.61 0.61
CA GLU A 92 -10.66 17.03 0.34
C GLU A 92 -9.25 17.53 0.08
N GLY A 93 -9.14 18.68 -0.59
CA GLY A 93 -7.85 19.30 -0.89
C GLY A 93 -7.37 18.99 -2.30
N GLU A 94 -6.15 19.43 -2.58
CA GLU A 94 -5.53 19.27 -3.90
C GLU A 94 -4.20 18.53 -3.75
N LEU A 95 -3.84 17.76 -4.77
CA LEU A 95 -2.56 17.08 -4.81
C LEU A 95 -1.41 18.09 -4.77
N LYS A 96 -0.43 17.79 -3.93
CA LYS A 96 0.84 18.51 -3.92
C LYS A 96 1.94 17.63 -4.48
N GLU A 97 3.09 18.21 -4.75
CA GLU A 97 4.26 17.46 -5.17
C GLU A 97 4.76 16.58 -4.02
N CYS A 98 5.07 15.31 -4.32
CA CYS A 98 5.59 14.37 -3.35
C CYS A 98 7.10 14.25 -3.47
N ASP A 99 7.82 14.24 -2.33
CA ASP A 99 9.29 14.13 -2.30
C ASP A 99 9.80 12.73 -2.67
N GLU A 100 8.95 11.73 -2.61
CA GLU A 100 9.34 10.33 -2.80
C GLU A 100 9.14 9.84 -4.23
N GLY A 101 8.34 10.54 -5.02
CA GLY A 101 8.05 10.13 -6.39
C GLY A 101 6.95 10.97 -7.02
N ASP A 102 6.44 10.48 -8.13
CA ASP A 102 5.39 11.13 -8.89
C ASP A 102 4.04 10.52 -8.56
N LEU A 103 3.09 11.37 -8.19
CA LEU A 103 1.70 10.99 -7.94
C LEU A 103 0.92 11.05 -9.25
N GLN A 104 0.17 9.98 -9.54
CA GLN A 104 -0.71 9.94 -10.71
C GLN A 104 -2.00 9.21 -10.40
N TRP A 105 -3.10 9.74 -10.96
CA TRP A 105 -4.35 9.02 -11.02
C TRP A 105 -4.26 8.03 -12.17
N VAL A 106 -4.34 6.75 -11.87
CA VAL A 106 -4.20 5.67 -12.84
C VAL A 106 -5.52 4.92 -12.94
N ASP A 107 -5.97 4.64 -14.15
CA ASP A 107 -7.16 3.82 -14.33
C ASP A 107 -6.92 2.42 -13.74
N ARG A 108 -7.88 1.93 -12.98
CA ARG A 108 -7.79 0.62 -12.34
C ARG A 108 -7.41 -0.49 -13.33
N ALA A 109 -7.92 -0.41 -14.55
CA ALA A 109 -7.65 -1.40 -15.60
C ALA A 109 -6.17 -1.47 -16.00
N PHE A 110 -5.38 -0.44 -15.72
CA PHE A 110 -3.96 -0.40 -16.07
C PHE A 110 -3.03 -0.83 -14.95
N LEU A 111 -3.55 -1.04 -13.73
CA LEU A 111 -2.71 -1.39 -12.59
C LEU A 111 -1.92 -2.67 -12.80
N ASP A 112 -2.49 -3.66 -13.49
CA ASP A 112 -1.84 -4.94 -13.75
C ASP A 112 -0.56 -4.80 -14.60
N GLN A 113 -0.46 -3.72 -15.35
CA GLN A 113 0.66 -3.47 -16.27
C GLN A 113 1.79 -2.67 -15.65
N LEU A 114 1.57 -2.11 -14.45
CA LEU A 114 2.57 -1.27 -13.80
C LEU A 114 3.59 -2.11 -13.03
N PRO A 115 4.87 -1.75 -13.06
CA PRO A 115 5.87 -2.39 -12.19
C PRO A 115 5.49 -2.23 -10.72
N LYS A 116 5.42 -3.34 -10.00
CA LYS A 116 5.07 -3.37 -8.58
C LYS A 116 5.60 -4.66 -7.97
N TRP A 117 5.50 -4.76 -6.65
CA TRP A 117 5.81 -6.01 -5.97
C TRP A 117 4.81 -7.08 -6.39
N GLU A 118 5.28 -8.30 -6.60
CA GLU A 118 4.42 -9.41 -7.06
C GLU A 118 3.20 -9.62 -6.16
N GLY A 119 3.41 -9.55 -4.85
CA GLY A 119 2.34 -9.77 -3.88
C GLY A 119 1.29 -8.67 -3.86
N ASP A 120 1.63 -7.48 -4.33
CA ASP A 120 0.68 -6.36 -4.37
C ASP A 120 -0.51 -6.69 -5.27
N GLN A 121 -0.28 -7.45 -6.34
CA GLN A 121 -1.37 -7.87 -7.23
C GLN A 121 -2.39 -8.73 -6.49
N ILE A 122 -1.93 -9.56 -5.54
CA ILE A 122 -2.83 -10.42 -4.77
C ILE A 122 -3.82 -9.58 -3.97
N PHE A 123 -3.34 -8.63 -3.18
CA PHE A 123 -4.27 -7.83 -2.38
C PHE A 123 -5.02 -6.79 -3.21
N LEU A 124 -4.46 -6.29 -4.31
CA LEU A 124 -5.23 -5.45 -5.22
C LEU A 124 -6.46 -6.20 -5.76
N ASP A 125 -6.26 -7.43 -6.20
CA ASP A 125 -7.38 -8.26 -6.69
C ASP A 125 -8.43 -8.48 -5.60
N LEU A 126 -8.00 -8.71 -4.35
CA LEU A 126 -8.91 -8.85 -3.22
C LEU A 126 -9.70 -7.56 -2.97
N LEU A 127 -9.03 -6.41 -3.04
CA LEU A 127 -9.69 -5.12 -2.87
C LEU A 127 -10.75 -4.87 -3.96
N TRP A 128 -10.41 -5.15 -5.21
CA TRP A 128 -11.32 -4.88 -6.33
C TRP A 128 -12.50 -5.86 -6.37
N LYS A 129 -12.37 -7.03 -5.76
CA LYS A 129 -13.48 -7.95 -5.53
C LYS A 129 -14.31 -7.60 -4.31
N ASN A 130 -13.92 -6.60 -3.57
CA ASN A 130 -14.54 -6.22 -2.31
C ASN A 130 -14.57 -7.39 -1.30
N ALA A 131 -13.44 -8.09 -1.19
CA ALA A 131 -13.30 -9.20 -0.25
C ALA A 131 -13.51 -8.74 1.19
N PRO A 132 -14.05 -9.60 2.08
CA PRO A 132 -14.10 -9.30 3.50
C PRO A 132 -12.71 -9.05 4.07
N PHE A 133 -12.64 -8.42 5.24
CA PHE A 133 -11.37 -8.18 5.93
C PHE A 133 -10.51 -9.45 5.92
N PHE A 134 -9.24 -9.34 5.56
CA PHE A 134 -8.38 -10.50 5.39
C PHE A 134 -7.03 -10.31 6.06
N LEU A 135 -6.37 -11.44 6.33
CA LEU A 135 -4.99 -11.50 6.78
C LEU A 135 -4.19 -12.18 5.67
N LEU A 136 -3.22 -11.48 5.14
CA LEU A 136 -2.40 -11.98 4.04
C LEU A 136 -0.93 -11.95 4.46
N LYS A 137 -0.25 -13.09 4.37
CA LYS A 137 1.18 -13.15 4.62
C LYS A 137 1.90 -13.33 3.28
N LEU A 138 2.86 -12.47 3.02
CA LEU A 138 3.70 -12.50 1.83
C LEU A 138 5.16 -12.65 2.27
N ARG A 139 5.81 -13.69 1.81
CA ARG A 139 7.24 -13.90 2.07
C ARG A 139 8.04 -13.71 0.80
N TYR A 140 9.04 -12.85 0.88
CA TYR A 140 9.95 -12.58 -0.23
C TYR A 140 11.33 -13.08 0.06
N ASP A 141 12.01 -13.52 -0.99
CA ASP A 141 13.46 -13.73 -1.01
C ASP A 141 14.00 -12.65 -1.96
N HIS A 142 14.59 -11.59 -1.38
CA HIS A 142 14.93 -10.35 -2.09
C HIS A 142 13.66 -9.75 -2.70
N ASP A 143 13.55 -9.65 -4.01
CA ASP A 143 12.38 -9.08 -4.68
C ASP A 143 11.40 -10.13 -5.23
N LYS A 144 11.68 -11.42 -4.96
CA LYS A 144 10.86 -12.52 -5.46
C LYS A 144 9.90 -13.04 -4.40
N LEU A 145 8.62 -13.10 -4.74
CA LEU A 145 7.60 -13.69 -3.86
C LEU A 145 7.74 -15.22 -3.86
N VAL A 146 8.00 -15.79 -2.68
CA VAL A 146 8.21 -17.23 -2.53
C VAL A 146 7.09 -17.94 -1.77
N GLU A 147 6.26 -17.20 -1.05
CA GLU A 147 5.12 -17.78 -0.33
C GLU A 147 4.03 -16.74 -0.13
N ALA A 148 2.78 -17.15 -0.28
CA ALA A 148 1.63 -16.33 0.07
C ALA A 148 0.60 -17.19 0.81
N VAL A 149 0.11 -16.66 1.94
CA VAL A 149 -0.88 -17.34 2.79
C VAL A 149 -2.02 -16.36 3.06
N LEU A 150 -3.23 -16.75 2.67
CA LEU A 150 -4.42 -15.92 2.85
C LEU A 150 -5.33 -16.56 3.88
N ASN A 151 -5.61 -15.83 4.97
CA ASN A 151 -6.47 -16.30 6.06
C ASN A 151 -6.08 -17.70 6.56
N GLY A 152 -4.77 -17.95 6.67
CA GLY A 152 -4.24 -19.22 7.14
C GLY A 152 -4.12 -20.30 6.08
N GLU A 153 -4.51 -20.03 4.83
CA GLU A 153 -4.47 -20.99 3.74
C GLU A 153 -3.43 -20.58 2.68
N ARG A 154 -2.52 -21.51 2.40
CA ARG A 154 -1.45 -21.24 1.43
C ARG A 154 -2.04 -21.15 0.02
N ILE A 155 -1.75 -20.05 -0.68
CA ILE A 155 -2.21 -19.82 -2.05
C ILE A 155 -1.06 -19.77 -3.06
N ARG A 156 0.18 -19.70 -2.54
CA ARG A 156 1.36 -19.71 -3.40
C ARG A 156 2.60 -20.21 -2.67
#